data_b190d42457090de850fa4b442710ef39
#
_entry.id   b190d42457090de850fa4b442710ef39
#
_cell.length_a   1.000
_cell.length_b   1.000
_cell.length_c   1.000
_cell.angle_alpha   90.00
_cell.angle_beta   90.00
_cell.angle_gamma   90.00
#
_symmetry.space_group_name_H-M   'P 1'
#
loop_
_entity.id
_entity.type
_entity.pdbx_description
1 polymer ?
#
loop_
_entity_poly.entity_id
_entity_poly.type
_entity_poly.pdbx_seq_one_letter_code
_entity_poly.pdbx_strand_id
1 'polypeptide(L)'
;MARAVPVHGGAAYFGRRAVPWSGGSFRTGFLGHSLAMTERPVVKRTARAVLLDGDDLILIKRTKPGVDPYWVTPGGGVEPEDDTVINALHREVAEELGAKIVDVVPCFVDTVEHIEGGGIKGVKVQHFFVCRLASMDPTRRHGPEIDEPCGEYEIVRVPFSRMGIAAVHLVPLSLRHYLDGNIEGVRAMHAPDLG
;
A
#
# COMPACT_ATOMS: atom_id res chain seq x y z
N MET A 1 -4.23 55.97 19.14
CA MET A 1 -5.58 56.00 18.58
C MET A 1 -5.64 55.00 17.43
N ALA A 2 -6.15 53.79 17.67
CA ALA A 2 -6.30 52.75 16.67
C ALA A 2 -7.80 52.53 16.48
N ARG A 3 -8.27 52.65 15.24
CA ARG A 3 -9.65 52.40 14.82
C ARG A 3 -9.83 50.93 14.45
N ALA A 4 -10.77 50.27 15.13
CA ALA A 4 -11.25 48.94 14.77
C ALA A 4 -12.28 49.01 13.64
N VAL A 5 -12.19 48.06 12.68
CA VAL A 5 -13.15 47.84 11.59
C VAL A 5 -14.04 46.65 11.98
N PRO A 6 -15.35 46.72 11.90
CA PRO A 6 -16.23 45.60 12.20
C PRO A 6 -16.39 44.66 11.01
N VAL A 7 -16.27 43.35 11.23
CA VAL A 7 -16.57 42.30 10.26
C VAL A 7 -18.07 41.96 10.36
N HIS A 8 -18.79 42.14 9.27
CA HIS A 8 -20.20 41.72 9.19
C HIS A 8 -20.25 40.26 8.73
N GLY A 9 -20.74 39.39 9.62
CA GLY A 9 -21.13 38.03 9.30
C GLY A 9 -22.55 38.00 8.71
N GLY A 10 -22.67 37.55 7.48
CA GLY A 10 -23.98 37.29 6.84
C GLY A 10 -24.30 35.79 6.93
N ALA A 11 -25.25 35.42 7.79
CA ALA A 11 -25.83 34.07 7.79
C ALA A 11 -27.03 34.05 6.84
N ALA A 12 -26.96 33.26 5.78
CA ALA A 12 -28.10 33.01 4.87
C ALA A 12 -28.94 31.86 5.43
N TYR A 13 -30.11 32.16 5.97
CA TYR A 13 -31.16 31.19 6.31
C TYR A 13 -31.95 30.80 5.04
N PHE A 14 -31.81 29.55 4.57
CA PHE A 14 -32.73 28.98 3.59
C PHE A 14 -33.90 28.32 4.33
N GLY A 15 -35.04 28.98 4.34
CA GLY A 15 -36.33 28.44 4.79
C GLY A 15 -36.83 27.33 3.86
N ARG A 16 -36.92 26.10 4.33
CA ARG A 16 -37.65 25.01 3.65
C ARG A 16 -39.10 25.01 4.14
N ARG A 17 -40.06 25.32 3.26
CA ARG A 17 -41.48 25.05 3.49
C ARG A 17 -41.70 23.54 3.49
N ALA A 18 -42.27 23.03 4.58
CA ALA A 18 -42.78 21.67 4.65
C ALA A 18 -44.03 21.53 3.79
N VAL A 19 -44.05 20.58 2.86
CA VAL A 19 -45.22 20.18 2.10
C VAL A 19 -45.80 18.95 2.79
N PRO A 20 -47.10 18.91 3.14
CA PRO A 20 -47.71 17.74 3.74
C PRO A 20 -47.87 16.61 2.73
N TRP A 21 -47.34 15.47 3.02
CA TRP A 21 -47.47 14.26 2.22
C TRP A 21 -48.77 13.53 2.57
N SER A 22 -49.72 13.53 1.63
CA SER A 22 -50.95 12.76 1.71
C SER A 22 -50.64 11.28 1.46
N GLY A 23 -51.06 10.42 2.39
CA GLY A 23 -50.80 8.99 2.38
C GLY A 23 -51.42 8.29 1.15
N GLY A 24 -50.57 7.68 0.36
CA GLY A 24 -50.91 6.67 -0.62
C GLY A 24 -50.27 5.34 -0.18
N SER A 25 -51.08 4.36 0.21
CA SER A 25 -50.65 3.01 0.53
C SER A 25 -50.19 2.28 -0.73
N PHE A 26 -48.91 2.35 -1.07
CA PHE A 26 -48.30 1.47 -2.06
C PHE A 26 -47.79 0.23 -1.36
N ARG A 27 -48.52 -0.89 -1.45
CA ARG A 27 -47.99 -2.22 -1.21
C ARG A 27 -47.00 -2.54 -2.35
N THR A 28 -45.76 -2.11 -2.24
CA THR A 28 -44.65 -2.66 -3.03
C THR A 28 -44.11 -3.87 -2.28
N GLY A 29 -44.45 -5.05 -2.81
CA GLY A 29 -43.73 -6.28 -2.46
C GLY A 29 -42.26 -6.12 -2.85
N PHE A 30 -41.43 -5.68 -1.92
CA PHE A 30 -39.99 -5.81 -2.04
C PHE A 30 -39.67 -7.30 -1.92
N LEU A 31 -39.55 -8.01 -3.06
CA LEU A 31 -38.73 -9.20 -3.13
C LEU A 31 -37.31 -8.77 -2.75
N GLY A 32 -37.01 -8.89 -1.47
CA GLY A 32 -35.66 -8.69 -0.94
C GLY A 32 -34.72 -9.73 -1.54
N HIS A 33 -34.19 -9.45 -2.73
CA HIS A 33 -32.93 -10.05 -3.13
C HIS A 33 -31.87 -9.41 -2.23
N SER A 34 -31.66 -9.99 -1.06
CA SER A 34 -30.43 -9.82 -0.33
C SER A 34 -29.33 -10.34 -1.26
N LEU A 35 -28.71 -9.43 -1.99
CA LEU A 35 -27.40 -9.65 -2.56
C LEU A 35 -26.47 -9.79 -1.33
N ALA A 36 -26.43 -11.00 -0.75
CA ALA A 36 -25.36 -11.38 0.12
C ALA A 36 -24.09 -11.20 -0.72
N MET A 37 -23.41 -10.08 -0.54
CA MET A 37 -22.05 -9.91 -1.01
C MET A 37 -21.25 -11.01 -0.30
N THR A 38 -21.01 -12.10 -1.03
CA THR A 38 -20.16 -13.17 -0.55
C THR A 38 -18.78 -12.59 -0.41
N GLU A 39 -18.40 -12.22 0.82
CA GLU A 39 -17.04 -11.76 1.12
C GLU A 39 -16.09 -12.87 0.70
N ARG A 40 -15.13 -12.52 -0.14
CA ARG A 40 -14.10 -13.46 -0.57
C ARG A 40 -13.13 -13.67 0.60
N PRO A 41 -12.82 -14.91 0.98
CA PRO A 41 -11.92 -15.18 2.09
C PRO A 41 -10.51 -14.59 1.80
N VAL A 42 -9.89 -14.02 2.82
CA VAL A 42 -8.48 -13.64 2.75
C VAL A 42 -7.66 -14.91 2.92
N VAL A 43 -7.03 -15.37 1.84
CA VAL A 43 -6.25 -16.62 1.82
C VAL A 43 -4.75 -16.37 1.96
N LYS A 44 -4.28 -15.15 1.71
CA LYS A 44 -2.87 -14.76 1.87
C LYS A 44 -2.74 -13.31 2.32
N ARG A 45 -1.75 -13.05 3.19
CA ARG A 45 -1.32 -11.70 3.56
C ARG A 45 0.13 -11.52 3.20
N THR A 46 0.52 -10.31 2.77
CA THR A 46 1.92 -9.95 2.53
C THR A 46 2.23 -8.60 3.12
N ALA A 47 3.48 -8.42 3.54
CA ALA A 47 4.03 -7.15 3.99
C ALA A 47 5.08 -6.67 2.97
N ARG A 48 5.00 -5.41 2.54
CA ARG A 48 5.83 -4.83 1.48
C ARG A 48 6.39 -3.47 1.90
N ALA A 49 7.69 -3.27 1.69
CA ALA A 49 8.40 -2.06 2.06
C ALA A 49 8.52 -1.08 0.89
N VAL A 50 7.84 0.07 0.96
CA VAL A 50 8.25 1.25 0.19
C VAL A 50 9.46 1.84 0.92
N LEU A 51 10.63 1.26 0.62
CA LEU A 51 11.88 1.47 1.38
C LEU A 51 12.67 2.63 0.79
N LEU A 52 12.80 3.71 1.57
CA LEU A 52 13.54 4.91 1.18
C LEU A 52 14.95 4.90 1.76
N ASP A 53 15.93 5.24 0.90
CA ASP A 53 17.34 5.49 1.25
C ASP A 53 17.70 6.89 0.73
N GLY A 54 17.53 7.90 1.56
CA GLY A 54 17.60 9.29 1.12
C GLY A 54 16.53 9.62 0.07
N ASP A 55 16.96 10.03 -1.11
CA ASP A 55 16.09 10.35 -2.25
C ASP A 55 15.79 9.16 -3.17
N ASP A 56 16.28 7.98 -2.83
CA ASP A 56 16.11 6.77 -3.63
C ASP A 56 15.09 5.81 -3.01
N LEU A 57 14.37 5.10 -3.88
CA LEU A 57 13.54 3.94 -3.56
C LEU A 57 14.35 2.67 -3.81
N ILE A 58 14.47 1.81 -2.80
CA ILE A 58 15.10 0.49 -2.94
C ILE A 58 14.06 -0.49 -3.46
N LEU A 59 14.40 -1.14 -4.57
CA LEU A 59 13.60 -2.16 -5.22
C LEU A 59 14.42 -3.42 -5.48
N ILE A 60 13.74 -4.52 -5.71
CA ILE A 60 14.32 -5.77 -6.21
C ILE A 60 13.91 -5.89 -7.68
N LYS A 61 14.88 -5.86 -8.59
CA LYS A 61 14.68 -6.21 -9.98
C LYS A 61 14.68 -7.73 -10.13
N ARG A 62 13.64 -8.24 -10.75
CA ARG A 62 13.45 -9.66 -11.01
C ARG A 62 13.63 -9.92 -12.50
N THR A 63 14.55 -10.84 -12.85
CA THR A 63 14.74 -11.33 -14.22
C THR A 63 14.44 -12.82 -14.25
N LYS A 64 13.47 -13.22 -15.05
CA LYS A 64 13.07 -14.63 -15.24
C LYS A 64 13.13 -14.99 -16.72
N PRO A 65 13.47 -16.25 -17.06
CA PRO A 65 13.44 -16.70 -18.47
C PRO A 65 12.06 -16.47 -19.10
N GLY A 66 12.05 -15.84 -20.27
CA GLY A 66 10.83 -15.61 -21.05
C GLY A 66 9.88 -14.55 -20.50
N VAL A 67 10.29 -13.77 -19.50
CA VAL A 67 9.50 -12.66 -18.94
C VAL A 67 10.35 -11.40 -18.96
N ASP A 68 9.77 -10.27 -19.36
CA ASP A 68 10.45 -8.98 -19.27
C ASP A 68 10.81 -8.67 -17.82
N PRO A 69 11.97 -8.03 -17.56
CA PRO A 69 12.35 -7.64 -16.21
C PRO A 69 11.29 -6.75 -15.56
N TYR A 70 11.00 -7.02 -14.28
CA TYR A 70 10.07 -6.24 -13.49
C TYR A 70 10.64 -5.96 -12.10
N TRP A 71 10.14 -4.91 -11.47
CA TRP A 71 10.62 -4.42 -10.17
C TRP A 71 9.53 -4.60 -9.13
N VAL A 72 9.94 -5.05 -7.96
CA VAL A 72 9.06 -5.24 -6.79
C VAL A 72 9.64 -4.51 -5.59
N THR A 73 8.78 -4.13 -4.68
CA THR A 73 9.18 -3.69 -3.34
C THR A 73 9.63 -4.89 -2.51
N PRO A 74 10.67 -4.74 -1.67
CA PRO A 74 11.07 -5.78 -0.72
C PRO A 74 9.91 -6.21 0.18
N GLY A 75 9.91 -7.49 0.57
CA GLY A 75 8.91 -8.06 1.45
C GLY A 75 8.22 -9.28 0.87
N GLY A 76 7.47 -10.01 1.70
CA GLY A 76 6.89 -11.30 1.34
C GLY A 76 5.67 -11.69 2.16
N GLY A 77 5.50 -12.98 2.38
CA GLY A 77 4.37 -13.56 3.08
C GLY A 77 4.37 -13.24 4.57
N VAL A 78 3.18 -13.08 5.15
CA VAL A 78 3.01 -13.13 6.60
C VAL A 78 2.89 -14.60 6.97
N GLU A 79 3.78 -15.07 7.82
CA GLU A 79 3.86 -16.44 8.29
C GLU A 79 3.16 -16.61 9.66
N PRO A 80 2.78 -17.84 10.04
CA PRO A 80 2.13 -18.09 11.34
C PRO A 80 2.98 -17.66 12.55
N GLU A 81 4.29 -17.63 12.40
CA GLU A 81 5.28 -17.24 13.42
C GLU A 81 5.41 -15.73 13.55
N ASP A 82 4.91 -14.97 12.59
CA ASP A 82 4.93 -13.51 12.64
C ASP A 82 3.79 -13.00 13.55
N ASP A 83 4.12 -12.42 14.69
CA ASP A 83 3.11 -11.84 15.61
C ASP A 83 2.28 -10.73 14.96
N THR A 84 2.87 -10.00 14.02
CA THR A 84 2.25 -8.88 13.31
C THR A 84 2.73 -8.80 11.86
N VAL A 85 1.95 -8.10 11.02
CA VAL A 85 2.35 -7.78 9.64
C VAL A 85 3.65 -6.95 9.60
N ILE A 86 3.91 -6.14 10.63
CA ILE A 86 5.16 -5.36 10.75
C ILE A 86 6.34 -6.27 11.08
N ASN A 87 6.15 -7.30 11.91
CA ASN A 87 7.20 -8.30 12.18
C ASN A 87 7.57 -9.06 10.91
N ALA A 88 6.56 -9.49 10.12
CA ALA A 88 6.79 -10.06 8.80
C ALA A 88 7.61 -9.13 7.90
N LEU A 89 7.30 -7.82 7.88
CA LEU A 89 8.04 -6.85 7.09
C LEU A 89 9.51 -6.78 7.49
N HIS A 90 9.80 -6.72 8.80
CA HIS A 90 11.19 -6.70 9.28
C HIS A 90 11.94 -7.97 8.94
N ARG A 91 11.33 -9.14 9.10
CA ARG A 91 11.90 -10.45 8.74
C ARG A 91 12.24 -10.49 7.25
N GLU A 92 11.28 -10.21 6.40
CA GLU A 92 11.41 -10.25 4.93
C GLU A 92 12.51 -9.29 4.42
N VAL A 93 12.54 -8.05 4.94
CA VAL A 93 13.57 -7.08 4.57
C VAL A 93 14.96 -7.54 5.01
N ALA A 94 15.07 -8.20 6.16
CA ALA A 94 16.34 -8.78 6.60
C ALA A 94 16.76 -9.97 5.73
N GLU A 95 15.82 -10.82 5.32
CA GLU A 95 16.08 -11.98 4.45
C GLU A 95 16.47 -11.54 3.04
N GLU A 96 15.65 -10.72 2.38
CA GLU A 96 15.84 -10.33 0.98
C GLU A 96 16.99 -9.34 0.76
N LEU A 97 17.29 -8.47 1.72
CA LEU A 97 18.26 -7.37 1.56
C LEU A 97 19.46 -7.44 2.53
N GLY A 98 19.39 -8.26 3.59
CA GLY A 98 20.31 -8.14 4.72
C GLY A 98 20.19 -6.79 5.43
N ALA A 99 18.99 -6.21 5.47
CA ALA A 99 18.78 -4.83 5.89
C ALA A 99 17.99 -4.70 7.19
N LYS A 100 18.14 -3.53 7.83
CA LYS A 100 17.30 -3.07 8.94
C LYS A 100 16.56 -1.80 8.52
N ILE A 101 15.30 -1.70 8.91
CA ILE A 101 14.41 -0.57 8.61
C ILE A 101 13.94 0.11 9.89
N VAL A 102 13.62 1.40 9.77
CA VAL A 102 13.08 2.25 10.83
C VAL A 102 11.92 3.07 10.30
N ASP A 103 11.20 3.74 11.18
CA ASP A 103 10.10 4.66 10.87
C ASP A 103 9.03 4.02 9.98
N VAL A 104 8.55 2.85 10.37
CA VAL A 104 7.58 2.07 9.61
C VAL A 104 6.19 2.66 9.75
N VAL A 105 5.61 3.16 8.65
CA VAL A 105 4.29 3.80 8.61
C VAL A 105 3.41 3.10 7.56
N PRO A 106 2.19 2.66 7.89
CA PRO A 106 1.26 2.11 6.90
C PRO A 106 0.90 3.17 5.86
N CYS A 107 0.89 2.81 4.56
CA CYS A 107 0.58 3.78 3.51
C CYS A 107 -0.45 3.32 2.48
N PHE A 108 -0.48 2.03 2.15
CA PHE A 108 -1.34 1.54 1.07
C PHE A 108 -1.72 0.08 1.30
N VAL A 109 -2.92 -0.30 0.93
CA VAL A 109 -3.39 -1.69 0.94
C VAL A 109 -3.94 -2.04 -0.44
N ASP A 110 -3.48 -3.15 -0.99
CA ASP A 110 -3.98 -3.70 -2.25
C ASP A 110 -4.61 -5.07 -2.01
N THR A 111 -5.65 -5.37 -2.77
CA THR A 111 -6.36 -6.65 -2.69
C THR A 111 -6.49 -7.24 -4.08
N VAL A 112 -5.89 -8.39 -4.30
CA VAL A 112 -5.89 -9.08 -5.59
C VAL A 112 -6.49 -10.48 -5.47
N GLU A 113 -7.10 -10.96 -6.54
CA GLU A 113 -7.55 -12.36 -6.59
C GLU A 113 -6.35 -13.30 -6.47
N HIS A 114 -6.53 -14.36 -5.71
CA HIS A 114 -5.47 -15.31 -5.43
C HIS A 114 -6.03 -16.72 -5.29
N ILE A 115 -5.23 -17.68 -5.74
CA ILE A 115 -5.48 -19.11 -5.52
C ILE A 115 -4.33 -19.62 -4.67
N GLU A 116 -4.62 -19.98 -3.43
CA GLU A 116 -3.65 -20.55 -2.50
C GLU A 116 -3.40 -22.02 -2.81
N GLY A 117 -2.33 -22.59 -2.27
CA GLY A 117 -2.02 -24.01 -2.38
C GLY A 117 -3.23 -24.89 -2.10
N GLY A 118 -3.42 -25.95 -2.92
CA GLY A 118 -4.62 -26.79 -2.84
C GLY A 118 -5.86 -26.25 -3.58
N GLY A 119 -5.74 -25.13 -4.31
CA GLY A 119 -6.82 -24.59 -5.16
C GLY A 119 -7.85 -23.74 -4.41
N ILE A 120 -7.56 -23.29 -3.20
CA ILE A 120 -8.45 -22.43 -2.40
C ILE A 120 -8.48 -21.04 -3.04
N LYS A 121 -9.63 -20.64 -3.58
CA LYS A 121 -9.86 -19.34 -4.18
C LYS A 121 -10.22 -18.29 -3.13
N GLY A 122 -9.59 -17.14 -3.20
CA GLY A 122 -9.85 -16.02 -2.30
C GLY A 122 -9.12 -14.77 -2.75
N VAL A 123 -8.72 -13.94 -1.79
CA VAL A 123 -7.95 -12.74 -2.04
C VAL A 123 -6.63 -12.75 -1.27
N LYS A 124 -5.60 -12.22 -1.91
CA LYS A 124 -4.34 -11.84 -1.26
C LYS A 124 -4.44 -10.36 -0.89
N VAL A 125 -4.20 -10.05 0.37
CA VAL A 125 -4.10 -8.68 0.88
C VAL A 125 -2.64 -8.30 1.01
N GLN A 126 -2.23 -7.25 0.32
CA GLN A 126 -0.87 -6.73 0.34
C GLN A 126 -0.83 -5.44 1.18
N HIS A 127 -0.11 -5.44 2.27
CA HIS A 127 0.09 -4.28 3.13
C HIS A 127 1.40 -3.60 2.75
N PHE A 128 1.34 -2.34 2.33
CA PHE A 128 2.51 -1.53 2.00
C PHE A 128 2.80 -0.53 3.11
N PHE A 129 4.07 -0.43 3.47
CA PHE A 129 4.56 0.46 4.51
C PHE A 129 5.67 1.34 3.93
N VAL A 130 5.61 2.63 4.18
CA VAL A 130 6.77 3.51 3.98
C VAL A 130 7.70 3.31 5.15
N CYS A 131 8.98 3.15 4.86
CA CYS A 131 10.01 3.00 5.88
C CYS A 131 11.35 3.54 5.36
N ARG A 132 12.27 3.82 6.30
CA ARG A 132 13.62 4.27 5.98
C ARG A 132 14.64 3.16 6.22
N LEU A 133 15.65 3.12 5.34
CA LEU A 133 16.79 2.25 5.52
C LEU A 133 17.64 2.72 6.71
N ALA A 134 17.87 1.84 7.70
CA ALA A 134 18.80 2.10 8.78
C ALA A 134 20.20 1.55 8.47
N SER A 135 20.27 0.36 7.88
CA SER A 135 21.51 -0.29 7.44
C SER A 135 21.21 -1.41 6.45
N MET A 136 22.16 -1.72 5.56
CA MET A 136 22.06 -2.83 4.64
C MET A 136 23.43 -3.46 4.40
N ASP A 137 23.47 -4.79 4.47
CA ASP A 137 24.61 -5.63 4.12
C ASP A 137 24.12 -6.81 3.27
N PRO A 138 24.19 -6.70 1.93
CA PRO A 138 23.68 -7.73 1.04
C PRO A 138 24.37 -9.10 1.20
N THR A 139 25.52 -9.16 1.84
CA THR A 139 26.20 -10.47 2.12
C THR A 139 25.48 -11.27 3.19
N ARG A 140 24.56 -10.65 3.95
CA ARG A 140 23.77 -11.27 5.00
C ARG A 140 22.38 -11.73 4.53
N ARG A 141 22.12 -11.64 3.25
CA ARG A 141 20.87 -12.16 2.66
C ARG A 141 20.76 -13.67 2.88
N HIS A 142 19.56 -14.15 3.12
CA HIS A 142 19.25 -15.56 3.32
C HIS A 142 17.79 -15.85 2.95
N GLY A 143 17.38 -17.09 3.07
CA GLY A 143 16.00 -17.50 2.80
C GLY A 143 15.79 -18.09 1.39
N PRO A 144 14.55 -18.47 1.07
CA PRO A 144 14.23 -19.27 -0.12
C PRO A 144 14.67 -18.65 -1.44
N GLU A 145 14.64 -17.32 -1.55
CA GLU A 145 15.03 -16.59 -2.75
C GLU A 145 16.53 -16.68 -3.06
N ILE A 146 17.34 -16.99 -2.04
CA ILE A 146 18.79 -17.19 -2.16
C ILE A 146 19.13 -18.67 -2.34
N ASP A 147 18.46 -19.54 -1.57
CA ASP A 147 18.74 -20.97 -1.53
C ASP A 147 18.20 -21.69 -2.78
N GLU A 148 17.03 -21.29 -3.26
CA GLU A 148 16.37 -21.84 -4.46
C GLU A 148 15.89 -20.71 -5.40
N PRO A 149 16.82 -20.01 -6.08
CA PRO A 149 16.47 -18.80 -6.82
C PRO A 149 15.57 -19.10 -8.04
N CYS A 150 14.41 -18.50 -8.08
CA CYS A 150 13.49 -18.51 -9.21
C CYS A 150 13.79 -17.35 -10.18
N GLY A 151 14.99 -17.35 -10.80
CA GLY A 151 15.54 -16.26 -11.62
C GLY A 151 16.55 -15.40 -10.86
N GLU A 152 16.92 -14.26 -11.46
CA GLU A 152 17.87 -13.33 -10.87
C GLU A 152 17.16 -12.28 -10.00
N TYR A 153 17.82 -11.90 -8.89
CA TYR A 153 17.36 -10.90 -7.93
C TYR A 153 18.47 -9.86 -7.76
N GLU A 154 18.24 -8.66 -8.27
CA GLU A 154 19.16 -7.54 -8.16
C GLU A 154 18.57 -6.45 -7.28
N ILE A 155 19.29 -6.05 -6.22
CA ILE A 155 18.92 -4.90 -5.39
C ILE A 155 19.31 -3.63 -6.15
N VAL A 156 18.32 -2.78 -6.42
CA VAL A 156 18.52 -1.54 -7.19
C VAL A 156 18.01 -0.32 -6.43
N ARG A 157 18.66 0.82 -6.65
CA ARG A 157 18.20 2.13 -6.22
C ARG A 157 17.61 2.88 -7.42
N VAL A 158 16.40 3.38 -7.25
CA VAL A 158 15.69 4.14 -8.26
C VAL A 158 15.34 5.49 -7.65
N PRO A 159 15.62 6.63 -8.31
CA PRO A 159 15.21 7.93 -7.79
C PRO A 159 13.73 7.94 -7.42
N PHE A 160 13.40 8.27 -6.16
CA PHE A 160 12.03 8.35 -5.71
C PHE A 160 11.35 9.60 -6.26
N SER A 161 11.02 9.55 -7.53
CA SER A 161 10.39 10.60 -8.32
C SER A 161 9.46 10.00 -9.37
N ARG A 162 8.54 10.80 -9.92
CA ARG A 162 7.67 10.35 -11.02
C ARG A 162 8.47 9.80 -12.19
N MET A 163 9.58 10.46 -12.56
CA MET A 163 10.44 9.98 -13.64
C MET A 163 11.12 8.65 -13.30
N GLY A 164 11.68 8.51 -12.09
CA GLY A 164 12.31 7.26 -11.65
C GLY A 164 11.33 6.09 -11.59
N ILE A 165 10.12 6.30 -11.04
CA ILE A 165 9.07 5.28 -11.00
C ILE A 165 8.57 4.93 -12.40
N ALA A 166 8.44 5.92 -13.30
CA ALA A 166 8.02 5.68 -14.68
C ALA A 166 9.07 4.93 -15.52
N ALA A 167 10.36 5.02 -15.15
CA ALA A 167 11.45 4.37 -15.87
C ALA A 167 11.53 2.86 -15.64
N VAL A 168 10.79 2.30 -14.68
CA VAL A 168 10.82 0.89 -14.33
C VAL A 168 9.43 0.24 -14.43
N HIS A 169 9.39 -1.05 -14.72
CA HIS A 169 8.15 -1.84 -14.68
C HIS A 169 7.88 -2.26 -13.22
N LEU A 170 7.45 -1.29 -12.39
CA LEU A 170 7.09 -1.54 -10.99
C LEU A 170 5.76 -2.30 -10.90
N VAL A 171 5.76 -3.39 -10.16
CA VAL A 171 4.56 -4.19 -9.87
C VAL A 171 4.30 -4.27 -8.36
N PRO A 172 3.02 -4.33 -7.93
CA PRO A 172 1.81 -4.27 -8.75
C PRO A 172 1.55 -2.88 -9.35
N LEU A 173 0.78 -2.83 -10.42
CA LEU A 173 0.43 -1.57 -11.10
C LEU A 173 -0.33 -0.60 -10.18
N SER A 174 -1.14 -1.12 -9.25
CA SER A 174 -1.85 -0.35 -8.22
C SER A 174 -0.86 0.45 -7.34
N LEU A 175 0.24 -0.17 -6.89
CA LEU A 175 1.30 0.51 -6.15
C LEU A 175 1.98 1.58 -7.00
N ARG A 176 2.30 1.27 -8.26
CA ARG A 176 2.89 2.26 -9.18
C ARG A 176 2.03 3.49 -9.30
N HIS A 177 0.71 3.33 -9.53
CA HIS A 177 -0.23 4.45 -9.62
C HIS A 177 -0.34 5.22 -8.30
N TYR A 178 -0.37 4.49 -7.17
CA TYR A 178 -0.37 5.12 -5.85
C TYR A 178 0.85 6.01 -5.64
N LEU A 179 2.05 5.49 -5.89
CA LEU A 179 3.30 6.24 -5.71
C LEU A 179 3.39 7.44 -6.66
N ASP A 180 3.05 7.26 -7.96
CA ASP A 180 3.07 8.34 -8.94
C ASP A 180 2.16 9.52 -8.53
N GLY A 181 0.99 9.22 -7.98
CA GLY A 181 0.05 10.23 -7.49
C GLY A 181 0.39 10.85 -6.13
N ASN A 182 1.30 10.25 -5.35
CA ASN A 182 1.51 10.60 -3.94
C ASN A 182 2.99 10.78 -3.54
N ILE A 183 3.91 11.05 -4.47
CA ILE A 183 5.34 11.19 -4.20
C ILE A 183 5.61 12.16 -3.04
N GLU A 184 5.02 13.35 -3.09
CA GLU A 184 5.23 14.41 -2.10
C GLU A 184 4.64 14.00 -0.74
N GLY A 185 3.45 13.37 -0.74
CA GLY A 185 2.81 12.87 0.47
C GLY A 185 3.61 11.76 1.15
N VAL A 186 4.13 10.80 0.37
CA VAL A 186 4.97 9.71 0.90
C VAL A 186 6.28 10.26 1.47
N ARG A 187 6.92 11.23 0.81
CA ARG A 187 8.11 11.91 1.36
C ARG A 187 7.81 12.63 2.68
N ALA A 188 6.64 13.26 2.78
CA ALA A 188 6.23 13.98 3.96
C ALA A 188 5.91 13.09 5.18
N MET A 189 5.66 11.77 4.99
CA MET A 189 5.40 10.84 6.09
C MET A 189 6.57 10.73 7.09
N HIS A 190 7.78 11.09 6.66
CA HIS A 190 8.99 11.08 7.49
C HIS A 190 9.58 12.50 7.67
N ALA A 191 8.87 13.52 7.22
CA ALA A 191 9.27 14.89 7.51
C ALA A 191 9.09 15.18 9.01
N PRO A 192 9.92 16.05 9.62
CA PRO A 192 9.67 16.55 10.96
C PRO A 192 8.27 17.19 11.02
N ASP A 193 7.58 16.98 12.13
CA ASP A 193 6.31 17.67 12.36
C ASP A 193 6.51 19.17 12.13
N LEU A 194 5.57 19.77 11.41
CA LEU A 194 5.52 21.22 11.27
C LEU A 194 5.18 21.77 12.65
N GLY A 195 6.22 22.15 13.42
CA GLY A 195 6.11 22.73 14.75
C GLY A 195 5.42 24.10 14.78
#